data_8a7d119f905e8fb9a3f92d5cd77b17a8
#
_entry.id   8a7d119f905e8fb9a3f92d5cd77b17a8
#
_cell.length_a   1.000
_cell.length_b   1.000
_cell.length_c   1.000
_cell.angle_alpha   90.00
_cell.angle_beta   90.00
_cell.angle_gamma   90.00
#
_symmetry.space_group_name_H-M   'P 1'
#
loop_
_entity.id
_entity.type
_entity.pdbx_description
1 polymer ?
#
loop_
_entity_poly.entity_id
_entity_poly.type
_entity_poly.pdbx_seq_one_letter_code
_entity_poly.pdbx_strand_id
1 'polypeptide(L)'
;AANGASPNAFTSNDITGYYFDSTEKFEENLRILLSFVSVPWFTQESVDKERGIIGQEIGMIEDDPHWKCYMNLMKALFQRHPIRVSVAGSVESIAQITPETLYACHKAFYDPANMVLCVAGPVDPERICGVAREILPKEAGPIAVKDYGEKEEPRAAQSLIEERMEVSAPIFQLGWKGDAQINGED
;
A
#
# COMPACT_ATOMS: atom_id res chain seq x y z
N ALA A 1 17.08 6.72 -10.67
CA ALA A 1 18.41 6.13 -10.92
C ALA A 1 19.28 7.03 -11.80
N ALA A 2 18.80 7.55 -12.94
CA ALA A 2 19.62 8.36 -13.86
C ALA A 2 20.14 9.67 -13.22
N ASN A 3 19.46 10.22 -12.22
CA ASN A 3 19.81 11.44 -11.50
C ASN A 3 20.43 11.17 -10.12
N GLY A 4 21.00 10.01 -9.89
CA GLY A 4 21.61 9.66 -8.59
C GLY A 4 20.61 9.45 -7.45
N ALA A 5 19.32 9.28 -7.76
CA ALA A 5 18.31 8.96 -6.77
C ALA A 5 18.11 7.44 -6.62
N SER A 6 17.77 7.01 -5.41
CA SER A 6 17.34 5.65 -5.07
C SER A 6 15.83 5.66 -4.80
N PRO A 7 14.98 5.39 -5.80
CA PRO A 7 13.54 5.38 -5.62
C PRO A 7 13.06 4.05 -5.03
N ASN A 8 11.99 4.10 -4.24
CA ASN A 8 11.28 2.92 -3.75
C ASN A 8 9.82 3.25 -3.49
N ALA A 9 9.02 2.21 -3.24
CA ALA A 9 7.61 2.32 -2.86
C ALA A 9 7.24 1.22 -1.87
N PHE A 10 6.22 1.47 -1.06
CA PHE A 10 5.62 0.47 -0.17
C PHE A 10 4.11 0.66 -0.10
N THR A 11 3.41 -0.41 0.19
CA THR A 11 1.97 -0.39 0.47
C THR A 11 1.69 -1.16 1.76
N SER A 12 0.88 -0.57 2.62
CA SER A 12 0.32 -1.21 3.81
C SER A 12 -1.21 -1.25 3.73
N ASN A 13 -1.87 -1.58 4.83
CA ASN A 13 -3.34 -1.71 4.84
C ASN A 13 -4.08 -0.37 4.61
N ASP A 14 -3.45 0.76 4.91
CA ASP A 14 -4.07 2.09 4.92
C ASP A 14 -3.27 3.18 4.22
N ILE A 15 -2.04 2.88 3.79
CA ILE A 15 -1.15 3.86 3.17
C ILE A 15 -0.34 3.24 2.03
N THR A 16 -0.14 4.01 0.97
CA THR A 16 0.86 3.73 -0.07
C THR A 16 1.85 4.88 -0.10
N GLY A 17 3.13 4.58 0.01
CA GLY A 17 4.20 5.56 -0.03
C GLY A 17 5.11 5.38 -1.23
N TYR A 18 5.44 6.49 -1.90
CA TYR A 18 6.46 6.56 -2.94
C TYR A 18 7.53 7.51 -2.47
N TYR A 19 8.77 7.11 -2.49
CA TYR A 19 9.86 7.93 -1.99
C TYR A 19 11.15 7.74 -2.78
N PHE A 20 12.06 8.65 -2.59
CA PHE A 20 13.44 8.52 -3.05
C PHE A 20 14.40 9.15 -2.05
N ASP A 21 15.60 8.63 -2.01
CA ASP A 21 16.76 9.25 -1.39
C ASP A 21 17.68 9.79 -2.48
N SER A 22 18.22 10.98 -2.31
CA SER A 22 19.19 11.53 -3.25
C SER A 22 20.16 12.49 -2.56
N THR A 23 21.39 12.53 -3.03
CA THR A 23 22.43 13.48 -2.61
C THR A 23 22.56 14.66 -3.57
N GLU A 24 22.01 14.53 -4.77
CA GLU A 24 22.11 15.51 -5.85
C GLU A 24 20.78 15.65 -6.58
N LYS A 25 20.60 16.74 -7.31
CA LYS A 25 19.46 17.00 -8.21
C LYS A 25 18.10 16.77 -7.54
N PHE A 26 17.99 17.18 -6.28
CA PHE A 26 16.77 16.94 -5.48
C PHE A 26 15.51 17.46 -6.17
N GLU A 27 15.53 18.70 -6.69
CA GLU A 27 14.35 19.28 -7.35
C GLU A 27 13.93 18.52 -8.60
N GLU A 28 14.88 18.09 -9.43
CA GLU A 28 14.58 17.28 -10.62
C GLU A 28 13.94 15.94 -10.23
N ASN A 29 14.49 15.29 -9.18
CA ASN A 29 13.95 14.04 -8.67
C ASN A 29 12.57 14.23 -8.04
N LEU A 30 12.32 15.32 -7.32
CA LEU A 30 11.03 15.69 -6.78
C LEU A 30 9.99 15.89 -7.89
N ARG A 31 10.36 16.61 -8.96
CA ARG A 31 9.49 16.80 -10.13
C ARG A 31 9.11 15.48 -10.78
N ILE A 32 10.06 14.56 -10.91
CA ILE A 32 9.81 13.22 -11.45
C ILE A 32 8.83 12.45 -10.55
N LEU A 33 9.07 12.43 -9.23
CA LEU A 33 8.19 11.73 -8.28
C LEU A 33 6.77 12.29 -8.31
N LEU A 34 6.61 13.61 -8.21
CA LEU A 34 5.29 14.25 -8.23
C LEU A 34 4.56 14.00 -9.54
N SER A 35 5.24 14.08 -10.68
CA SER A 35 4.66 13.76 -11.99
C SER A 35 4.28 12.28 -12.09
N PHE A 36 5.11 11.39 -11.59
CA PHE A 36 4.87 9.94 -11.57
C PHE A 36 3.59 9.57 -10.81
N VAL A 37 3.40 10.15 -9.62
CA VAL A 37 2.20 9.84 -8.82
C VAL A 37 0.94 10.56 -9.31
N SER A 38 1.08 11.68 -10.03
CA SER A 38 -0.06 12.51 -10.47
C SER A 38 -0.58 12.18 -11.86
N VAL A 39 0.26 11.61 -12.74
CA VAL A 39 -0.09 11.35 -14.13
C VAL A 39 -0.06 9.84 -14.41
N PRO A 40 -1.20 9.15 -14.30
CA PRO A 40 -1.25 7.73 -14.53
C PRO A 40 -1.08 7.38 -16.01
N TRP A 41 -0.35 6.30 -16.27
CA TRP A 41 -0.21 5.74 -17.61
C TRP A 41 -0.29 4.21 -17.54
N PHE A 42 -1.50 3.70 -17.71
CA PHE A 42 -1.76 2.27 -17.68
C PHE A 42 -2.20 1.78 -19.07
N THR A 43 -1.48 0.84 -19.64
CA THR A 43 -1.84 0.15 -20.88
C THR A 43 -2.13 -1.31 -20.59
N GLN A 44 -2.89 -1.98 -21.45
CA GLN A 44 -3.15 -3.41 -21.29
C GLN A 44 -1.84 -4.21 -21.23
N GLU A 45 -0.90 -3.87 -22.10
CA GLU A 45 0.42 -4.53 -22.14
C GLU A 45 1.20 -4.37 -20.83
N SER A 46 1.23 -3.15 -20.26
CA SER A 46 1.91 -2.90 -18.97
C SER A 46 1.24 -3.63 -17.82
N VAL A 47 -0.08 -3.65 -17.79
CA VAL A 47 -0.86 -4.36 -16.75
C VAL A 47 -0.65 -5.87 -16.84
N ASP A 48 -0.67 -6.45 -18.05
CA ASP A 48 -0.45 -7.88 -18.25
C ASP A 48 0.96 -8.31 -17.83
N LYS A 49 1.96 -7.48 -18.14
CA LYS A 49 3.35 -7.70 -17.72
C LYS A 49 3.49 -7.66 -16.19
N GLU A 50 2.95 -6.62 -15.56
CA GLU A 50 3.03 -6.45 -14.09
C GLU A 50 2.27 -7.55 -13.35
N ARG A 51 1.12 -8.01 -13.84
CA ARG A 51 0.43 -9.17 -13.27
C ARG A 51 1.30 -10.41 -13.19
N GLY A 52 2.12 -10.65 -14.20
CA GLY A 52 3.08 -11.76 -14.20
C GLY A 52 4.14 -11.62 -13.10
N ILE A 53 4.68 -10.41 -12.92
CA ILE A 53 5.69 -10.10 -11.90
C ILE A 53 5.08 -10.21 -10.50
N ILE A 54 3.95 -9.56 -10.28
CA ILE A 54 3.24 -9.57 -8.99
C ILE A 54 2.78 -10.99 -8.62
N GLY A 55 2.36 -11.79 -9.61
CA GLY A 55 1.99 -13.19 -9.37
C GLY A 55 3.17 -14.03 -8.83
N GLN A 56 4.38 -13.80 -9.32
CA GLN A 56 5.59 -14.42 -8.76
C GLN A 56 5.90 -13.90 -7.35
N GLU A 57 5.74 -12.61 -7.11
CA GLU A 57 5.93 -12.01 -5.78
C GLU A 57 4.93 -12.57 -4.76
N ILE A 58 3.66 -12.72 -5.13
CA ILE A 58 2.64 -13.37 -4.30
C ILE A 58 3.07 -14.80 -3.95
N GLY A 59 3.55 -15.58 -4.93
CA GLY A 59 4.05 -16.92 -4.68
C GLY A 59 5.19 -16.95 -3.66
N MET A 60 6.16 -16.04 -3.79
CA MET A 60 7.27 -15.92 -2.84
C MET A 60 6.79 -15.57 -1.42
N ILE A 61 5.80 -14.66 -1.30
CA ILE A 61 5.21 -14.27 -0.01
C ILE A 61 4.42 -15.45 0.60
N GLU A 62 3.70 -16.20 -0.22
CA GLU A 62 2.94 -17.36 0.23
C GLU A 62 3.82 -18.53 0.66
N ASP A 63 5.05 -18.63 0.16
CA ASP A 63 6.05 -19.61 0.57
C ASP A 63 6.76 -19.23 1.89
N ASP A 64 6.59 -18.00 2.39
CA ASP A 64 7.15 -17.58 3.69
C ASP A 64 6.30 -18.09 4.86
N PRO A 65 6.82 -19.03 5.69
CA PRO A 65 6.05 -19.58 6.80
C PRO A 65 5.74 -18.56 7.90
N HIS A 66 6.57 -17.54 8.10
CA HIS A 66 6.31 -16.48 9.09
C HIS A 66 5.15 -15.59 8.63
N TRP A 67 5.13 -15.21 7.35
CA TRP A 67 4.03 -14.48 6.77
C TRP A 67 2.73 -15.28 6.81
N LYS A 68 2.79 -16.56 6.47
CA LYS A 68 1.63 -17.47 6.53
C LYS A 68 1.06 -17.55 7.95
N CYS A 69 1.93 -17.72 8.95
CA CYS A 69 1.53 -17.74 10.35
C CYS A 69 0.86 -16.41 10.78
N TYR A 70 1.42 -15.26 10.37
CA TYR A 70 0.84 -13.95 10.63
C TYR A 70 -0.54 -13.80 9.96
N MET A 71 -0.69 -14.15 8.69
CA MET A 71 -1.96 -14.05 7.99
C MET A 71 -3.02 -15.01 8.57
N ASN A 72 -2.60 -16.19 9.02
CA ASN A 72 -3.50 -17.12 9.73
C ASN A 72 -3.92 -16.55 11.08
N LEU A 73 -3.04 -15.85 11.81
CA LEU A 73 -3.42 -15.13 13.01
C LEU A 73 -4.45 -14.02 12.72
N MET A 74 -4.25 -13.22 11.66
CA MET A 74 -5.23 -12.19 11.25
C MET A 74 -6.58 -12.80 10.89
N LYS A 75 -6.60 -13.92 10.15
CA LYS A 75 -7.84 -14.66 9.82
C LYS A 75 -8.50 -15.26 11.05
N ALA A 76 -7.72 -15.71 12.03
CA ALA A 76 -8.25 -16.24 13.29
C ALA A 76 -8.87 -15.15 14.16
N LEU A 77 -8.26 -13.97 14.20
CA LEU A 77 -8.73 -12.84 15.00
C LEU A 77 -9.95 -12.16 14.38
N PHE A 78 -9.89 -11.83 13.09
CA PHE A 78 -10.86 -10.97 12.42
C PHE A 78 -11.84 -11.75 11.54
N GLN A 79 -13.14 -11.41 11.65
CA GLN A 79 -14.20 -12.02 10.85
C GLN A 79 -14.44 -11.25 9.55
N ARG A 80 -14.41 -9.92 9.61
CA ARG A 80 -14.83 -9.00 8.53
C ARG A 80 -13.76 -7.99 8.15
N HIS A 81 -12.95 -7.56 9.11
CA HIS A 81 -11.98 -6.49 8.89
C HIS A 81 -10.98 -6.83 7.76
N PRO A 82 -10.70 -5.89 6.84
CA PRO A 82 -9.84 -6.13 5.67
C PRO A 82 -8.41 -6.59 6.00
N ILE A 83 -7.90 -6.36 7.21
CA ILE A 83 -6.57 -6.79 7.66
C ILE A 83 -6.35 -8.32 7.54
N ARG A 84 -7.44 -9.08 7.46
CA ARG A 84 -7.41 -10.54 7.24
C ARG A 84 -7.05 -10.95 5.81
N VAL A 85 -6.97 -9.97 4.90
CA VAL A 85 -6.65 -10.16 3.48
C VAL A 85 -5.24 -9.64 3.24
N SER A 86 -4.44 -10.39 2.50
CA SER A 86 -3.09 -9.95 2.12
C SER A 86 -3.15 -8.67 1.29
N VAL A 87 -2.29 -7.70 1.61
CA VAL A 87 -2.14 -6.46 0.81
C VAL A 87 -1.69 -6.76 -0.62
N ALA A 88 -0.90 -7.81 -0.81
CA ALA A 88 -0.48 -8.25 -2.15
C ALA A 88 -1.64 -8.84 -2.98
N GLY A 89 -2.76 -9.17 -2.35
CA GLY A 89 -3.86 -9.87 -3.00
C GLY A 89 -3.60 -11.36 -3.19
N SER A 90 -4.28 -11.96 -4.16
CA SER A 90 -4.04 -13.31 -4.65
C SER A 90 -3.92 -13.31 -6.18
N VAL A 91 -3.38 -14.38 -6.75
CA VAL A 91 -3.26 -14.54 -8.21
C VAL A 91 -4.62 -14.36 -8.90
N GLU A 92 -5.70 -14.87 -8.29
CA GLU A 92 -7.06 -14.74 -8.82
C GLU A 92 -7.56 -13.29 -8.75
N SER A 93 -7.24 -12.57 -7.67
CA SER A 93 -7.68 -11.18 -7.52
C SER A 93 -6.94 -10.24 -8.47
N ILE A 94 -5.63 -10.39 -8.61
CA ILE A 94 -4.84 -9.56 -9.54
C ILE A 94 -5.19 -9.84 -11.01
N ALA A 95 -5.64 -11.06 -11.34
CA ALA A 95 -6.06 -11.40 -12.70
C ALA A 95 -7.28 -10.58 -13.16
N GLN A 96 -8.08 -10.04 -12.23
CA GLN A 96 -9.24 -9.22 -12.54
C GLN A 96 -8.92 -7.73 -12.72
N ILE A 97 -7.68 -7.31 -12.43
CA ILE A 97 -7.28 -5.90 -12.54
C ILE A 97 -7.10 -5.55 -14.01
N THR A 98 -7.74 -4.47 -14.44
CA THR A 98 -7.67 -3.91 -15.79
C THR A 98 -7.10 -2.48 -15.75
N PRO A 99 -6.66 -1.92 -16.88
CA PRO A 99 -6.29 -0.50 -16.94
C PRO A 99 -7.40 0.42 -16.44
N GLU A 100 -8.65 0.13 -16.76
CA GLU A 100 -9.82 0.92 -16.33
C GLU A 100 -9.96 0.92 -14.81
N THR A 101 -9.78 -0.26 -14.17
CA THR A 101 -9.78 -0.38 -12.71
C THR A 101 -8.66 0.46 -12.09
N LEU A 102 -7.46 0.41 -12.65
CA LEU A 102 -6.33 1.20 -12.16
C LEU A 102 -6.56 2.71 -12.32
N TYR A 103 -7.10 3.16 -13.47
CA TYR A 103 -7.48 4.56 -13.66
C TYR A 103 -8.55 5.01 -12.68
N ALA A 104 -9.55 4.16 -12.40
CA ALA A 104 -10.60 4.45 -11.42
C ALA A 104 -10.03 4.57 -10.00
N CYS A 105 -9.15 3.65 -9.59
CA CYS A 105 -8.46 3.70 -8.32
C CYS A 105 -7.54 4.93 -8.21
N HIS A 106 -6.77 5.22 -9.25
CA HIS A 106 -5.91 6.41 -9.26
C HIS A 106 -6.74 7.68 -9.07
N LYS A 107 -7.83 7.83 -9.82
CA LYS A 107 -8.74 8.98 -9.71
C LYS A 107 -9.35 9.12 -8.31
N ALA A 108 -9.64 8.01 -7.64
CA ALA A 108 -10.27 8.01 -6.32
C ALA A 108 -9.29 8.33 -5.19
N PHE A 109 -8.04 7.88 -5.28
CA PHE A 109 -7.11 7.89 -4.15
C PHE A 109 -5.91 8.82 -4.33
N TYR A 110 -5.51 9.14 -5.57
CA TYR A 110 -4.32 9.96 -5.87
C TYR A 110 -4.67 11.43 -6.11
N ASP A 111 -5.64 11.93 -5.36
CA ASP A 111 -5.98 13.35 -5.33
C ASP A 111 -5.07 14.07 -4.32
N PRO A 112 -4.56 15.29 -4.63
CA PRO A 112 -3.73 16.07 -3.69
C PRO A 112 -4.35 16.27 -2.31
N ALA A 113 -5.68 16.31 -2.20
CA ALA A 113 -6.38 16.40 -0.92
C ALA A 113 -6.25 15.13 -0.05
N ASN A 114 -5.91 14.00 -0.67
CA ASN A 114 -5.69 12.71 0.00
C ASN A 114 -4.20 12.33 0.09
N MET A 115 -3.30 13.26 -0.23
CA MET A 115 -1.86 13.02 -0.29
C MET A 115 -1.10 13.89 0.70
N VAL A 116 0.01 13.38 1.21
CA VAL A 116 0.94 14.12 2.06
C VAL A 116 2.33 14.08 1.43
N LEU A 117 2.93 15.25 1.22
CA LEU A 117 4.33 15.37 0.82
C LEU A 117 5.18 15.58 2.07
N CYS A 118 6.07 14.63 2.36
CA CYS A 118 7.04 14.73 3.45
C CYS A 118 8.45 14.81 2.86
N VAL A 119 9.22 15.79 3.29
CA VAL A 119 10.61 15.97 2.84
C VAL A 119 11.50 16.18 4.06
N ALA A 120 12.60 15.44 4.12
CA ALA A 120 13.63 15.58 5.16
C ALA A 120 14.99 15.84 4.51
N GLY A 121 15.70 16.87 4.99
CA GLY A 121 17.01 17.22 4.47
C GLY A 121 17.29 18.73 4.48
N PRO A 122 18.45 19.16 4.02
CA PRO A 122 18.84 20.56 3.95
C PRO A 122 18.22 21.25 2.71
N VAL A 123 16.89 21.39 2.70
CA VAL A 123 16.11 21.90 1.58
C VAL A 123 15.28 23.11 2.00
N ASP A 124 15.00 23.99 1.05
CA ASP A 124 14.13 25.14 1.26
C ASP A 124 12.64 24.74 1.12
N PRO A 125 11.83 24.86 2.19
CA PRO A 125 10.41 24.49 2.14
C PRO A 125 9.61 25.30 1.12
N GLU A 126 9.89 26.58 0.91
CA GLU A 126 9.16 27.40 -0.05
C GLU A 126 9.42 26.94 -1.48
N ARG A 127 10.65 26.55 -1.78
CA ARG A 127 11.01 25.99 -3.08
C ARG A 127 10.30 24.66 -3.33
N ILE A 128 10.23 23.78 -2.32
CA ILE A 128 9.47 22.52 -2.40
C ILE A 128 8.00 22.80 -2.69
N CYS A 129 7.38 23.69 -1.92
CA CYS A 129 6.00 24.11 -2.14
C CYS A 129 5.77 24.71 -3.53
N GLY A 130 6.75 25.47 -4.04
CA GLY A 130 6.73 26.02 -5.39
C GLY A 130 6.66 24.91 -6.44
N VAL A 131 7.57 23.94 -6.37
CA VAL A 131 7.57 22.77 -7.27
C VAL A 131 6.27 21.97 -7.20
N ALA A 132 5.75 21.73 -5.99
CA ALA A 132 4.49 21.02 -5.82
C ALA A 132 3.32 21.76 -6.48
N ARG A 133 3.21 23.07 -6.30
CA ARG A 133 2.15 23.91 -6.91
C ARG A 133 2.22 23.97 -8.44
N GLU A 134 3.41 23.79 -9.02
CA GLU A 134 3.59 23.76 -10.48
C GLU A 134 3.08 22.46 -11.10
N ILE A 135 3.23 21.33 -10.39
CA ILE A 135 3.02 19.98 -10.93
C ILE A 135 1.65 19.42 -10.54
N LEU A 136 1.27 19.59 -9.27
CA LEU A 136 0.03 19.03 -8.76
C LEU A 136 -1.21 19.77 -9.29
N PRO A 137 -2.34 19.08 -9.46
CA PRO A 137 -3.61 19.72 -9.80
C PRO A 137 -3.95 20.85 -8.82
N LYS A 138 -4.50 21.95 -9.35
CA LYS A 138 -4.86 23.13 -8.54
C LYS A 138 -6.17 22.98 -7.79
N GLU A 139 -7.05 22.14 -8.31
CA GLU A 139 -8.36 21.86 -7.70
C GLU A 139 -8.31 20.49 -7.03
N ALA A 140 -8.66 20.47 -5.75
CA ALA A 140 -8.80 19.23 -5.00
C ALA A 140 -10.14 18.58 -5.32
N GLY A 141 -10.11 17.28 -5.54
CA GLY A 141 -11.31 16.46 -5.67
C GLY A 141 -11.87 16.05 -4.30
N PRO A 142 -12.94 15.25 -4.29
CA PRO A 142 -13.46 14.68 -3.05
C PRO A 142 -12.48 13.67 -2.47
N ILE A 143 -12.22 13.77 -1.17
CA ILE A 143 -11.43 12.76 -0.46
C ILE A 143 -12.22 11.45 -0.40
N ALA A 144 -11.58 10.34 -0.75
CA ALA A 144 -12.16 9.02 -0.66
C ALA A 144 -12.52 8.69 0.80
N VAL A 145 -13.76 8.32 1.03
CA VAL A 145 -14.23 7.90 2.37
C VAL A 145 -13.71 6.48 2.62
N LYS A 146 -13.04 6.30 3.75
CA LYS A 146 -12.61 4.96 4.21
C LYS A 146 -13.84 4.19 4.68
N ASP A 147 -14.14 3.09 4.02
CA ASP A 147 -15.20 2.16 4.40
C ASP A 147 -14.57 0.80 4.71
N TYR A 148 -14.56 0.43 5.98
CA TYR A 148 -14.07 -0.88 6.44
C TYR A 148 -15.18 -1.94 6.45
N GLY A 149 -16.34 -1.63 5.91
CA GLY A 149 -17.51 -2.50 5.88
C GLY A 149 -18.23 -2.58 7.23
N GLU A 150 -18.88 -3.73 7.48
CA GLU A 150 -19.62 -3.95 8.72
C GLU A 150 -18.67 -3.97 9.94
N LYS A 151 -19.18 -3.49 11.07
CA LYS A 151 -18.45 -3.48 12.34
C LYS A 151 -17.92 -4.88 12.68
N GLU A 152 -16.65 -4.93 13.03
CA GLU A 152 -15.96 -6.16 13.42
C GLU A 152 -16.51 -6.69 14.76
N GLU A 153 -16.64 -8.01 14.88
CA GLU A 153 -17.09 -8.66 16.10
C GLU A 153 -16.00 -8.62 17.19
N PRO A 154 -16.34 -8.42 18.47
CA PRO A 154 -15.36 -8.41 19.57
C PRO A 154 -14.62 -9.74 19.73
N ARG A 155 -15.28 -10.85 19.42
CA ARG A 155 -14.71 -12.19 19.56
C ARG A 155 -13.82 -12.54 18.38
N ALA A 156 -12.79 -13.35 18.63
CA ALA A 156 -12.01 -13.96 17.56
C ALA A 156 -12.90 -14.83 16.66
N ALA A 157 -12.59 -14.84 15.36
CA ALA A 157 -13.29 -15.66 14.38
C ALA A 157 -13.09 -17.16 14.65
N GLN A 158 -11.86 -17.53 15.03
CA GLN A 158 -11.47 -18.90 15.35
C GLN A 158 -10.45 -18.89 16.50
N SER A 159 -10.44 -19.93 17.31
CA SER A 159 -9.48 -20.08 18.43
C SER A 159 -8.13 -20.62 17.98
N LEU A 160 -8.07 -21.30 16.83
CA LEU A 160 -6.88 -21.94 16.30
C LEU A 160 -6.98 -22.07 14.78
N ILE A 161 -5.89 -21.78 14.09
CA ILE A 161 -5.64 -22.17 12.71
C ILE A 161 -4.29 -22.88 12.67
N GLU A 162 -4.27 -24.07 12.10
CA GLU A 162 -3.06 -24.85 11.88
C GLU A 162 -2.83 -25.04 10.39
N GLU A 163 -1.61 -24.82 9.95
CA GLU A 163 -1.18 -25.07 8.57
C GLU A 163 0.12 -25.85 8.57
N ARG A 164 0.26 -26.79 7.63
CA ARG A 164 1.49 -27.61 7.50
C ARG A 164 2.33 -27.05 6.36
N MET A 165 3.56 -26.74 6.68
CA MET A 165 4.58 -26.29 5.75
C MET A 165 5.91 -27.01 6.05
N GLU A 166 6.82 -27.05 5.07
CA GLU A 166 8.18 -27.56 5.29
C GLU A 166 8.99 -26.51 6.04
N VAL A 167 9.11 -26.69 7.35
CA VAL A 167 9.83 -25.80 8.25
C VAL A 167 10.75 -26.59 9.17
N SER A 168 11.89 -26.01 9.55
CA SER A 168 12.86 -26.66 10.45
C SER A 168 12.36 -26.78 11.90
N ALA A 169 11.45 -25.91 12.32
CA ALA A 169 10.83 -25.91 13.63
C ALA A 169 9.42 -25.32 13.54
N PRO A 170 8.47 -25.74 14.42
CA PRO A 170 7.15 -25.16 14.47
C PRO A 170 7.19 -23.65 14.73
N ILE A 171 6.38 -22.89 13.98
CA ILE A 171 6.17 -21.45 14.16
C ILE A 171 4.82 -21.27 14.85
N PHE A 172 4.80 -20.46 15.89
CA PHE A 172 3.60 -20.19 16.68
C PHE A 172 3.42 -18.70 16.91
N GLN A 173 2.19 -18.21 16.72
CA GLN A 173 1.80 -16.85 17.06
C GLN A 173 0.51 -16.88 17.87
N LEU A 174 0.41 -15.97 18.83
CA LEU A 174 -0.76 -15.80 19.70
C LEU A 174 -1.18 -14.34 19.71
N GLY A 175 -2.47 -14.07 19.60
CA GLY A 175 -2.99 -12.71 19.57
C GLY A 175 -4.35 -12.57 20.21
N TRP A 176 -4.65 -11.35 20.60
CA TRP A 176 -5.93 -10.94 21.16
C TRP A 176 -6.43 -9.67 20.48
N LYS A 177 -7.75 -9.52 20.37
CA LYS A 177 -8.36 -8.24 20.06
C LYS A 177 -8.36 -7.38 21.32
N GLY A 178 -7.90 -6.14 21.19
CA GLY A 178 -8.13 -5.12 22.21
C GLY A 178 -9.53 -4.50 22.05
N ASP A 179 -9.96 -3.74 23.06
CA ASP A 179 -11.16 -2.92 22.93
C ASP A 179 -10.94 -1.82 21.90
N ALA A 180 -11.92 -1.66 21.01
CA ALA A 180 -11.88 -0.73 19.87
C ALA A 180 -12.02 0.75 20.29
N GLN A 181 -11.48 1.15 21.44
CA GLN A 181 -11.44 2.53 21.89
C GLN A 181 -10.02 3.09 21.83
N ILE A 182 -9.44 3.10 20.65
CA ILE A 182 -8.50 4.15 20.31
C ILE A 182 -9.32 5.14 19.49
N ASN A 183 -10.08 5.97 20.19
CA ASN A 183 -10.59 7.19 19.60
C ASN A 183 -9.37 8.05 19.28
N GLY A 184 -9.16 8.36 18.00
CA GLY A 184 -8.09 9.24 17.54
C GLY A 184 -8.36 10.71 17.92
N GLU A 185 -8.55 10.96 19.19
CA GLU A 185 -8.65 12.27 19.83
C GLU A 185 -7.66 12.31 21.02
N ASP A 186 -6.38 12.08 20.71
CA ASP A 186 -5.28 12.49 21.58
C ASP A 186 -4.12 13.05 20.74
#